data_5dbd7e37bcf707c7beb24bcbeb6a04c7
#
_entry.id   5dbd7e37bcf707c7beb24bcbeb6a04c7
#
_cell.length_a   1.000
_cell.length_b   1.000
_cell.length_c   1.000
_cell.angle_alpha   90.00
_cell.angle_beta   90.00
_cell.angle_gamma   90.00
#
_symmetry.space_group_name_H-M   'P 1'
#
loop_
_entity.id
_entity.type
_entity.pdbx_description
1 polymer ?
#
loop_
_entity_poly.entity_id
_entity_poly.type
_entity_poly.pdbx_seq_one_letter_code
_entity_poly.pdbx_strand_id
1 'polypeptide(L)'
;VSSITAEAIREELRKIKGPNFDSDIVSLGLLSDIFIADGKVFFSITVPGERAQELESLRRSAEEAVYALGGVKTVVVTLTAEKKLETPFQAHKNESLSKQKRKMGALPVKMPIEGVRHVIAVASGKGGVGKSTTAINIALALQASGFKTGLMDADIYGPSLPRLTGLVDQKIQLSNDKKFQPLQKFGLKLMSMGFLVDETKPVVWRGPMVMAAITQFLRDVSWGPLDILVVDMPPGTGDVQLTLAQQVQLAGALIVSTPQDLSLVDARKAIEMFVKIGVPVLGLIENMSYFTAPDTGKRYDIFGHGGARAEAESRRIPFLAEIPLDAVLRSSSDEGVPIFVADPEGEHAEIYRVIINQMKDRFF
;
A
#
# COMPACT_ATOMS: atom_id res chain seq x y z
N VAL A 1 -15.00 -11.07 -30.69
CA VAL A 1 -14.31 -9.99 -29.96
C VAL A 1 -12.83 -10.32 -30.03
N SER A 2 -12.04 -9.57 -30.84
CA SER A 2 -10.61 -9.80 -30.98
C SER A 2 -9.93 -9.58 -29.63
N SER A 3 -9.23 -10.60 -29.15
CA SER A 3 -8.42 -10.48 -27.91
C SER A 3 -7.28 -9.49 -28.16
N ILE A 4 -7.12 -8.50 -27.29
CA ILE A 4 -5.99 -7.56 -27.32
C ILE A 4 -4.71 -8.35 -27.09
N THR A 5 -3.71 -8.12 -27.92
CA THR A 5 -2.38 -8.76 -27.80
C THR A 5 -1.31 -7.73 -27.40
N ALA A 6 -0.25 -8.20 -26.74
CA ALA A 6 0.88 -7.34 -26.40
C ALA A 6 1.56 -6.75 -27.65
N GLU A 7 1.55 -7.51 -28.79
CA GLU A 7 2.03 -7.03 -30.06
C GLU A 7 1.23 -5.83 -30.59
N ALA A 8 -0.10 -5.91 -30.56
CA ALA A 8 -0.95 -4.80 -31.00
C ALA A 8 -0.73 -3.53 -30.19
N ILE A 9 -0.51 -3.69 -28.88
CA ILE A 9 -0.19 -2.55 -27.99
C ILE A 9 1.20 -2.00 -28.30
N ARG A 10 2.20 -2.85 -28.55
CA ARG A 10 3.56 -2.39 -28.93
C ARG A 10 3.55 -1.63 -30.24
N GLU A 11 2.79 -2.09 -31.25
CA GLU A 11 2.66 -1.37 -32.53
C GLU A 11 2.04 0.02 -32.34
N GLU A 12 1.04 0.15 -31.46
CA GLU A 12 0.44 1.46 -31.18
C GLU A 12 1.44 2.38 -30.43
N LEU A 13 2.19 1.83 -29.50
CA LEU A 13 3.21 2.56 -28.73
C LEU A 13 4.42 2.97 -29.54
N ARG A 14 4.70 2.34 -30.70
CA ARG A 14 5.73 2.79 -31.67
C ARG A 14 5.39 4.13 -32.31
N LYS A 15 4.16 4.58 -32.25
CA LYS A 15 3.76 5.90 -32.73
C LYS A 15 4.09 7.01 -31.74
N ILE A 16 4.43 6.65 -30.50
CA ILE A 16 4.63 7.59 -29.39
C ILE A 16 6.12 7.94 -29.27
N LYS A 17 6.42 9.23 -29.41
CA LYS A 17 7.76 9.81 -29.19
C LYS A 17 7.70 10.78 -28.01
N GLY A 18 8.71 10.70 -27.16
CA GLY A 18 8.89 11.69 -26.10
C GLY A 18 9.57 12.98 -26.61
N PRO A 19 9.43 14.10 -25.90
CA PRO A 19 10.15 15.30 -26.20
C PRO A 19 11.67 15.03 -26.14
N ASN A 20 12.38 15.43 -27.21
CA ASN A 20 13.83 15.22 -27.39
C ASN A 20 14.27 13.74 -27.42
N PHE A 21 13.43 12.83 -27.90
CA PHE A 21 13.80 11.45 -28.20
C PHE A 21 14.05 11.28 -29.70
N ASP A 22 15.16 10.62 -30.06
CA ASP A 22 15.53 10.38 -31.46
C ASP A 22 14.61 9.33 -32.13
N SER A 23 13.95 8.47 -31.33
CA SER A 23 13.05 7.41 -31.81
C SER A 23 11.83 7.26 -30.88
N ASP A 24 10.95 6.30 -31.21
CA ASP A 24 9.81 5.95 -30.38
C ASP A 24 10.22 5.17 -29.11
N ILE A 25 9.32 5.13 -28.12
CA ILE A 25 9.59 4.53 -26.81
C ILE A 25 9.83 3.02 -26.85
N VAL A 26 9.33 2.32 -27.89
CA VAL A 26 9.54 0.88 -28.07
C VAL A 26 10.93 0.62 -28.66
N SER A 27 11.30 1.34 -29.71
CA SER A 27 12.61 1.23 -30.38
C SER A 27 13.77 1.65 -29.48
N LEU A 28 13.54 2.58 -28.56
CA LEU A 28 14.51 2.98 -27.53
C LEU A 28 14.62 2.00 -26.36
N GLY A 29 13.82 0.92 -26.36
CA GLY A 29 13.85 -0.07 -25.28
C GLY A 29 13.35 0.47 -23.93
N LEU A 30 12.60 1.56 -23.92
CA LEU A 30 12.10 2.20 -22.70
C LEU A 30 10.85 1.52 -22.14
N LEU A 31 10.21 0.64 -22.92
CA LEU A 31 8.98 -0.05 -22.56
C LEU A 31 9.27 -1.31 -21.76
N SER A 32 8.58 -1.48 -20.62
CA SER A 32 8.57 -2.76 -19.90
C SER A 32 7.77 -3.83 -20.64
N ASP A 33 7.71 -5.05 -20.09
CA ASP A 33 6.75 -6.04 -20.54
C ASP A 33 5.32 -5.51 -20.35
N ILE A 34 4.46 -5.79 -21.34
CA ILE A 34 3.06 -5.39 -21.33
C ILE A 34 2.25 -6.54 -20.74
N PHE A 35 1.52 -6.25 -19.68
CA PHE A 35 0.62 -7.21 -19.06
C PHE A 35 -0.84 -6.89 -19.41
N ILE A 36 -1.60 -7.92 -19.80
CA ILE A 36 -3.00 -7.80 -20.21
C ILE A 36 -3.84 -8.80 -19.41
N ALA A 37 -4.86 -8.32 -18.69
CA ALA A 37 -5.82 -9.13 -17.95
C ALA A 37 -7.23 -8.55 -18.12
N ASP A 38 -8.15 -9.33 -18.69
CA ASP A 38 -9.58 -8.96 -18.84
C ASP A 38 -9.85 -7.58 -19.48
N GLY A 39 -9.00 -7.21 -20.47
CA GLY A 39 -9.07 -5.92 -21.13
C GLY A 39 -8.40 -4.77 -20.35
N LYS A 40 -7.69 -5.08 -19.27
CA LYS A 40 -6.86 -4.15 -18.53
C LYS A 40 -5.40 -4.32 -18.93
N VAL A 41 -4.72 -3.20 -19.21
CA VAL A 41 -3.35 -3.18 -19.72
C VAL A 41 -2.45 -2.47 -18.72
N PHE A 42 -1.32 -3.09 -18.38
CA PHE A 42 -0.34 -2.56 -17.43
C PHE A 42 1.05 -2.57 -18.07
N PHE A 43 1.77 -1.44 -18.04
CA PHE A 43 3.17 -1.36 -18.45
C PHE A 43 3.85 -0.12 -17.85
N SER A 44 5.18 -0.10 -17.90
CA SER A 44 5.97 1.07 -17.49
C SER A 44 6.87 1.58 -18.61
N ILE A 45 7.17 2.88 -18.57
CA ILE A 45 8.12 3.54 -19.46
C ILE A 45 9.30 3.99 -18.61
N THR A 46 10.49 3.47 -18.88
CA THR A 46 11.72 3.82 -18.18
C THR A 46 12.27 5.15 -18.72
N VAL A 47 12.46 6.12 -17.84
CA VAL A 47 12.92 7.47 -18.21
C VAL A 47 14.03 7.94 -17.26
N PRO A 48 14.91 8.88 -17.69
CA PRO A 48 15.87 9.51 -16.79
C PRO A 48 15.14 10.21 -15.63
N GLY A 49 15.54 9.94 -14.39
CA GLY A 49 14.85 10.45 -13.19
C GLY A 49 14.72 11.98 -13.14
N GLU A 50 15.70 12.69 -13.70
CA GLU A 50 15.72 14.16 -13.78
C GLU A 50 14.63 14.73 -14.70
N ARG A 51 14.11 13.91 -15.64
CA ARG A 51 13.13 14.31 -16.65
C ARG A 51 11.72 13.73 -16.40
N ALA A 52 11.49 13.06 -15.29
CA ALA A 52 10.22 12.38 -15.03
C ALA A 52 9.01 13.34 -15.05
N GLN A 53 9.16 14.57 -14.53
CA GLN A 53 8.10 15.58 -14.57
C GLN A 53 7.83 16.11 -16.00
N GLU A 54 8.87 16.32 -16.78
CA GLU A 54 8.78 16.77 -18.17
C GLU A 54 8.11 15.71 -19.07
N LEU A 55 8.30 14.42 -18.74
CA LEU A 55 7.80 13.28 -19.51
C LEU A 55 6.42 12.76 -19.05
N GLU A 56 5.74 13.47 -18.17
CA GLU A 56 4.36 13.10 -17.77
C GLU A 56 3.38 13.22 -18.96
N SER A 57 3.61 14.14 -19.89
CA SER A 57 2.84 14.23 -21.15
C SER A 57 3.01 12.97 -22.00
N LEU A 58 4.22 12.38 -22.05
CA LEU A 58 4.52 11.15 -22.75
C LEU A 58 3.73 9.96 -22.14
N ARG A 59 3.68 9.87 -20.82
CA ARG A 59 2.89 8.85 -20.12
C ARG A 59 1.42 8.91 -20.51
N ARG A 60 0.85 10.12 -20.49
CA ARG A 60 -0.57 10.33 -20.87
C ARG A 60 -0.83 9.98 -22.32
N SER A 61 0.05 10.38 -23.24
CA SER A 61 -0.09 10.03 -24.67
C SER A 61 -0.04 8.52 -24.89
N ALA A 62 0.83 7.80 -24.17
CA ALA A 62 0.92 6.35 -24.24
C ALA A 62 -0.36 5.68 -23.64
N GLU A 63 -0.89 6.20 -22.54
CA GLU A 63 -2.12 5.74 -21.92
C GLU A 63 -3.33 5.93 -22.85
N GLU A 64 -3.47 7.11 -23.45
CA GLU A 64 -4.56 7.44 -24.39
C GLU A 64 -4.51 6.59 -25.65
N ALA A 65 -3.31 6.38 -26.22
CA ALA A 65 -3.13 5.57 -27.43
C ALA A 65 -3.54 4.11 -27.18
N VAL A 66 -3.15 3.53 -26.07
CA VAL A 66 -3.52 2.15 -25.72
C VAL A 66 -4.98 2.06 -25.33
N TYR A 67 -5.53 3.06 -24.65
CA TYR A 67 -6.96 3.08 -24.29
C TYR A 67 -7.89 3.13 -25.51
N ALA A 68 -7.43 3.74 -26.61
CA ALA A 68 -8.18 3.81 -27.87
C ALA A 68 -8.30 2.46 -28.61
N LEU A 69 -7.50 1.44 -28.22
CA LEU A 69 -7.57 0.12 -28.82
C LEU A 69 -8.88 -0.59 -28.42
N GLY A 70 -9.54 -1.19 -29.41
CA GLY A 70 -10.79 -1.90 -29.21
C GLY A 70 -10.63 -3.07 -28.23
N GLY A 71 -11.45 -3.09 -27.17
CA GLY A 71 -11.43 -4.13 -26.14
C GLY A 71 -10.59 -3.77 -24.89
N VAL A 72 -9.86 -2.64 -24.88
CA VAL A 72 -9.20 -2.11 -23.67
C VAL A 72 -10.25 -1.44 -22.77
N LYS A 73 -10.28 -1.87 -21.51
CA LYS A 73 -11.16 -1.30 -20.48
C LYS A 73 -10.45 -0.34 -19.56
N THR A 74 -9.18 -0.60 -19.30
CA THR A 74 -8.35 0.21 -18.38
C THR A 74 -6.89 0.10 -18.80
N VAL A 75 -6.17 1.21 -18.70
CA VAL A 75 -4.71 1.24 -18.94
C VAL A 75 -4.04 1.83 -17.71
N VAL A 76 -2.97 1.20 -17.27
CA VAL A 76 -2.11 1.69 -16.19
C VAL A 76 -0.69 1.86 -16.71
N VAL A 77 -0.24 3.09 -16.87
CA VAL A 77 1.10 3.42 -17.36
C VAL A 77 1.89 4.17 -16.29
N THR A 78 3.13 3.75 -16.05
CA THR A 78 4.02 4.42 -15.09
C THR A 78 5.31 4.87 -15.73
N LEU A 79 5.83 6.01 -15.28
CA LEU A 79 7.22 6.40 -15.53
C LEU A 79 8.12 5.80 -14.44
N THR A 80 9.16 5.09 -14.83
CA THR A 80 10.16 4.51 -13.93
C THR A 80 11.50 5.19 -14.17
N ALA A 81 12.17 5.66 -13.10
CA ALA A 81 13.48 6.27 -13.21
C ALA A 81 14.59 5.22 -13.38
N GLU A 82 15.44 5.37 -14.37
CA GLU A 82 16.62 4.53 -14.54
C GLU A 82 17.66 4.82 -13.44
N LYS A 83 17.96 3.85 -12.58
CA LYS A 83 19.12 3.89 -11.70
C LYS A 83 20.32 3.33 -12.49
N LYS A 84 21.28 4.15 -12.86
CA LYS A 84 22.57 3.66 -13.35
C LYS A 84 23.19 2.75 -12.30
N LEU A 85 23.22 1.46 -12.59
CA LEU A 85 24.05 0.48 -11.87
C LEU A 85 25.49 0.76 -12.31
N GLU A 86 26.27 1.40 -11.45
CA GLU A 86 27.72 1.41 -11.58
C GLU A 86 28.23 -0.02 -11.28
N THR A 87 28.76 -0.68 -12.29
CA THR A 87 29.49 -1.94 -12.15
C THR A 87 30.74 -1.73 -11.29
N PRO A 88 31.00 -2.55 -10.29
CA PRO A 88 32.24 -2.48 -9.54
C PRO A 88 33.32 -3.27 -10.28
N PHE A 89 34.30 -2.60 -10.86
CA PHE A 89 35.71 -3.03 -10.93
C PHE A 89 36.53 -2.10 -11.81
N GLN A 90 37.23 -1.13 -11.21
CA GLN A 90 38.66 -0.88 -11.47
C GLN A 90 39.17 0.21 -10.52
N ALA A 91 40.06 -0.21 -9.63
CA ALA A 91 40.82 0.68 -8.79
C ALA A 91 41.90 1.40 -9.61
N HIS A 92 41.83 2.73 -9.70
CA HIS A 92 43.00 3.57 -9.92
C HIS A 92 42.99 4.76 -8.95
N LYS A 93 44.03 4.81 -8.11
CA LYS A 93 44.39 5.92 -7.27
C LYS A 93 44.57 7.18 -8.13
N ASN A 94 43.94 8.25 -7.73
CA ASN A 94 44.57 9.59 -7.79
C ASN A 94 43.81 10.52 -6.83
N GLU A 95 44.57 11.01 -5.87
CA GLU A 95 44.22 12.07 -4.94
C GLU A 95 44.08 13.39 -5.71
N SER A 96 42.96 14.06 -5.53
CA SER A 96 42.95 15.53 -5.43
C SER A 96 41.64 15.99 -4.77
N LEU A 97 41.80 16.58 -3.62
CA LEU A 97 40.77 17.24 -2.84
C LEU A 97 40.07 18.35 -3.66
N SER A 98 38.80 18.17 -3.93
CA SER A 98 37.90 19.30 -4.13
C SER A 98 36.57 19.00 -3.41
N LYS A 99 36.34 19.80 -2.35
CA LYS A 99 35.10 19.87 -1.60
C LYS A 99 33.96 20.30 -2.51
N GLN A 100 33.29 19.38 -3.18
CA GLN A 100 31.93 19.60 -3.70
C GLN A 100 30.95 19.05 -2.67
N LYS A 101 30.30 19.97 -1.95
CA LYS A 101 29.08 19.67 -1.19
C LYS A 101 28.13 18.94 -2.13
N ARG A 102 27.97 17.62 -1.97
CA ARG A 102 26.85 16.88 -2.54
C ARG A 102 25.58 17.55 -2.03
N LYS A 103 24.86 18.26 -2.88
CA LYS A 103 23.48 18.63 -2.64
C LYS A 103 22.76 17.31 -2.37
N MET A 104 22.37 17.08 -1.13
CA MET A 104 21.37 16.05 -0.80
C MET A 104 20.20 16.30 -1.73
N GLY A 105 19.89 15.32 -2.58
CA GLY A 105 18.73 15.38 -3.47
C GLY A 105 17.52 15.75 -2.64
N ALA A 106 16.74 16.73 -3.11
CA ALA A 106 15.51 17.14 -2.44
C ALA A 106 14.65 15.88 -2.24
N LEU A 107 14.23 15.63 -1.02
CA LEU A 107 13.27 14.57 -0.71
C LEU A 107 12.05 14.75 -1.63
N PRO A 108 11.50 13.67 -2.21
CA PRO A 108 10.31 13.79 -3.06
C PRO A 108 9.22 14.56 -2.29
N VAL A 109 8.63 15.55 -2.96
CA VAL A 109 7.56 16.35 -2.37
C VAL A 109 6.40 15.39 -2.05
N LYS A 110 6.13 15.18 -0.77
CA LYS A 110 5.01 14.36 -0.30
C LYS A 110 3.71 15.00 -0.81
N MET A 111 2.90 14.25 -1.54
CA MET A 111 1.67 14.77 -2.11
C MET A 111 0.46 14.43 -1.23
N PRO A 112 -0.42 15.41 -0.95
CA PRO A 112 -1.69 15.14 -0.33
C PRO A 112 -2.58 14.33 -1.28
N ILE A 113 -3.43 13.48 -0.74
CA ILE A 113 -4.46 12.77 -1.51
C ILE A 113 -5.70 13.68 -1.58
N GLU A 114 -6.19 13.89 -2.79
CA GLU A 114 -7.34 14.78 -3.03
C GLU A 114 -8.56 14.34 -2.21
N GLY A 115 -9.12 15.26 -1.44
CA GLY A 115 -10.31 15.02 -0.63
C GLY A 115 -10.08 14.18 0.63
N VAL A 116 -8.84 13.93 1.04
CA VAL A 116 -8.46 13.21 2.26
C VAL A 116 -7.71 14.13 3.20
N ARG A 117 -8.18 14.24 4.46
CA ARG A 117 -7.56 15.12 5.46
C ARG A 117 -6.31 14.49 6.09
N HIS A 118 -6.42 13.25 6.53
CA HIS A 118 -5.32 12.50 7.17
C HIS A 118 -5.15 11.12 6.55
N VAL A 119 -3.91 10.69 6.40
CA VAL A 119 -3.58 9.33 5.94
C VAL A 119 -2.78 8.63 7.02
N ILE A 120 -3.24 7.45 7.45
CA ILE A 120 -2.60 6.62 8.47
C ILE A 120 -2.15 5.32 7.82
N ALA A 121 -0.89 4.94 8.01
CA ALA A 121 -0.39 3.65 7.58
C ALA A 121 -0.58 2.60 8.69
N VAL A 122 -1.03 1.39 8.30
CA VAL A 122 -0.93 0.18 9.12
C VAL A 122 0.12 -0.72 8.51
N ALA A 123 1.19 -0.96 9.23
CA ALA A 123 2.39 -1.62 8.72
C ALA A 123 2.83 -2.77 9.62
N SER A 124 3.61 -3.67 9.06
CA SER A 124 4.23 -4.77 9.80
C SER A 124 5.61 -5.07 9.22
N GLY A 125 6.51 -5.60 10.04
CA GLY A 125 7.84 -6.01 9.60
C GLY A 125 7.84 -7.29 8.77
N LYS A 126 6.82 -8.15 8.89
CA LYS A 126 6.66 -9.40 8.13
C LYS A 126 5.20 -9.70 7.83
N GLY A 127 4.95 -10.64 6.91
CA GLY A 127 3.61 -11.17 6.62
C GLY A 127 3.08 -12.08 7.74
N GLY A 128 1.75 -12.29 7.77
CA GLY A 128 1.10 -13.25 8.67
C GLY A 128 0.88 -12.77 10.10
N VAL A 129 1.17 -11.51 10.45
CA VAL A 129 0.95 -10.96 11.80
C VAL A 129 -0.46 -10.41 12.03
N GLY A 130 -1.37 -10.52 11.06
CA GLY A 130 -2.73 -9.99 11.15
C GLY A 130 -2.86 -8.50 10.83
N LYS A 131 -1.91 -7.93 10.09
CA LYS A 131 -1.90 -6.52 9.68
C LYS A 131 -3.21 -6.08 9.02
N SER A 132 -3.66 -6.79 7.98
CA SER A 132 -4.85 -6.42 7.20
C SER A 132 -6.15 -6.55 8.00
N THR A 133 -6.26 -7.59 8.84
CA THR A 133 -7.37 -7.75 9.80
C THR A 133 -7.39 -6.58 10.80
N THR A 134 -6.22 -6.17 11.29
CA THR A 134 -6.11 -5.00 12.16
C THR A 134 -6.48 -3.71 11.42
N ALA A 135 -6.02 -3.54 10.18
CA ALA A 135 -6.28 -2.34 9.37
C ALA A 135 -7.77 -2.10 9.14
N ILE A 136 -8.54 -3.16 8.77
CA ILE A 136 -9.98 -3.01 8.54
C ILE A 136 -10.73 -2.71 9.85
N ASN A 137 -10.39 -3.36 10.96
CA ASN A 137 -11.06 -3.11 12.23
C ASN A 137 -10.70 -1.73 12.81
N ILE A 138 -9.48 -1.22 12.60
CA ILE A 138 -9.11 0.18 12.88
C ILE A 138 -9.96 1.15 12.04
N ALA A 139 -10.12 0.89 10.73
CA ALA A 139 -10.93 1.75 9.87
C ALA A 139 -12.40 1.77 10.32
N LEU A 140 -12.95 0.63 10.73
CA LEU A 140 -14.31 0.51 11.26
C LEU A 140 -14.48 1.22 12.61
N ALA A 141 -13.51 1.09 13.52
CA ALA A 141 -13.51 1.78 14.80
C ALA A 141 -13.43 3.31 14.63
N LEU A 142 -12.65 3.80 13.66
CA LEU A 142 -12.62 5.22 13.27
C LEU A 142 -13.99 5.66 12.75
N GLN A 143 -14.59 4.89 11.87
CA GLN A 143 -15.91 5.18 11.30
C GLN A 143 -16.99 5.22 12.41
N ALA A 144 -16.99 4.26 13.32
CA ALA A 144 -17.90 4.23 14.48
C ALA A 144 -17.67 5.40 15.43
N SER A 145 -16.46 5.98 15.45
CA SER A 145 -16.14 7.19 16.20
C SER A 145 -16.57 8.50 15.49
N GLY A 146 -17.27 8.40 14.36
CA GLY A 146 -17.85 9.54 13.63
C GLY A 146 -17.01 10.09 12.49
N PHE A 147 -15.85 9.48 12.17
CA PHE A 147 -14.99 9.92 11.07
C PHE A 147 -15.44 9.32 9.73
N LYS A 148 -15.44 10.12 8.68
CA LYS A 148 -15.57 9.63 7.30
C LYS A 148 -14.28 8.91 6.94
N THR A 149 -14.32 7.58 6.89
CA THR A 149 -13.13 6.75 6.78
C THR A 149 -13.11 5.96 5.48
N GLY A 150 -11.93 5.84 4.88
CA GLY A 150 -11.63 4.94 3.79
C GLY A 150 -10.53 3.95 4.18
N LEU A 151 -10.46 2.83 3.46
CA LEU A 151 -9.39 1.83 3.60
C LEU A 151 -8.86 1.47 2.22
N MET A 152 -7.54 1.64 2.05
CA MET A 152 -6.80 1.24 0.87
C MET A 152 -5.89 0.06 1.20
N ASP A 153 -6.09 -1.06 0.51
CA ASP A 153 -5.19 -2.21 0.56
C ASP A 153 -4.09 -2.02 -0.50
N ALA A 154 -2.88 -1.76 -0.02
CA ALA A 154 -1.69 -1.56 -0.84
C ALA A 154 -0.83 -2.83 -0.97
N ASP A 155 -1.27 -3.96 -0.40
CA ASP A 155 -0.61 -5.27 -0.56
C ASP A 155 -1.05 -5.92 -1.88
N ILE A 156 -0.36 -5.53 -2.95
CA ILE A 156 -0.69 -5.98 -4.32
C ILE A 156 -0.40 -7.46 -4.52
N TYR A 157 0.56 -8.01 -3.80
CA TYR A 157 0.95 -9.42 -3.92
C TYR A 157 -0.03 -10.38 -3.24
N GLY A 158 -0.66 -9.93 -2.16
CA GLY A 158 -1.62 -10.73 -1.39
C GLY A 158 -2.81 -9.89 -0.90
N PRO A 159 -3.62 -9.33 -1.82
CA PRO A 159 -4.70 -8.44 -1.44
C PRO A 159 -5.74 -9.20 -0.61
N SER A 160 -5.97 -8.76 0.62
CA SER A 160 -6.88 -9.43 1.56
C SER A 160 -8.24 -8.75 1.67
N LEU A 161 -8.34 -7.49 1.28
CA LEU A 161 -9.54 -6.68 1.51
C LEU A 161 -10.82 -7.24 0.87
N PRO A 162 -10.81 -7.80 -0.37
CA PRO A 162 -12.00 -8.40 -0.94
C PRO A 162 -12.57 -9.53 -0.08
N ARG A 163 -11.72 -10.40 0.47
CA ARG A 163 -12.12 -11.50 1.36
C ARG A 163 -12.61 -10.99 2.70
N LEU A 164 -11.83 -10.13 3.35
CA LEU A 164 -12.17 -9.54 4.66
C LEU A 164 -13.50 -8.77 4.65
N THR A 165 -13.96 -8.36 3.47
CA THR A 165 -15.22 -7.61 3.33
C THR A 165 -16.32 -8.38 2.61
N GLY A 166 -16.07 -9.63 2.17
CA GLY A 166 -17.03 -10.40 1.39
C GLY A 166 -17.41 -9.75 0.06
N LEU A 167 -16.44 -9.06 -0.59
CA LEU A 167 -16.60 -8.35 -1.87
C LEU A 167 -15.77 -9.00 -3.00
N VAL A 168 -15.47 -10.29 -2.91
CA VAL A 168 -14.59 -11.00 -3.85
C VAL A 168 -15.04 -10.86 -5.30
N ASP A 169 -16.34 -10.92 -5.56
CA ASP A 169 -16.92 -10.86 -6.91
C ASP A 169 -17.20 -9.43 -7.40
N GLN A 170 -16.94 -8.43 -6.55
CA GLN A 170 -17.22 -7.05 -6.91
C GLN A 170 -16.07 -6.45 -7.72
N LYS A 171 -16.41 -5.63 -8.71
CA LYS A 171 -15.43 -4.95 -9.56
C LYS A 171 -15.61 -3.44 -9.45
N ILE A 172 -14.48 -2.73 -9.48
CA ILE A 172 -14.45 -1.28 -9.46
C ILE A 172 -14.90 -0.72 -10.81
N GLN A 173 -15.67 0.35 -10.75
CA GLN A 173 -16.11 1.09 -11.92
C GLN A 173 -15.28 2.37 -12.08
N LEU A 174 -15.15 2.83 -13.33
CA LEU A 174 -14.60 4.14 -13.64
C LEU A 174 -15.75 5.15 -13.76
N SER A 175 -15.56 6.34 -13.21
CA SER A 175 -16.45 7.49 -13.42
C SER A 175 -16.28 8.04 -14.85
N ASN A 176 -17.16 8.96 -15.23
CA ASN A 176 -17.04 9.71 -16.49
C ASN A 176 -15.71 10.48 -16.58
N ASP A 177 -15.15 10.91 -15.45
CA ASP A 177 -13.87 11.60 -15.33
C ASP A 177 -12.66 10.65 -15.29
N LYS A 178 -12.87 9.38 -15.63
CA LYS A 178 -11.85 8.31 -15.61
C LYS A 178 -11.21 8.05 -14.23
N LYS A 179 -11.86 8.46 -13.14
CA LYS A 179 -11.46 8.14 -11.78
C LYS A 179 -12.08 6.83 -11.32
N PHE A 180 -11.34 6.03 -10.56
CA PHE A 180 -11.87 4.84 -9.91
C PHE A 180 -12.88 5.20 -8.83
N GLN A 181 -14.04 4.55 -8.85
CA GLN A 181 -15.04 4.68 -7.80
C GLN A 181 -14.77 3.63 -6.72
N PRO A 182 -14.38 4.01 -5.48
CA PRO A 182 -14.15 3.05 -4.42
C PRO A 182 -15.45 2.30 -4.09
N LEU A 183 -15.34 1.01 -3.81
CA LEU A 183 -16.48 0.25 -3.31
C LEU A 183 -16.88 0.76 -1.91
N GLN A 184 -18.15 0.59 -1.57
CA GLN A 184 -18.67 1.00 -0.27
C GLN A 184 -19.26 -0.19 0.46
N LYS A 185 -18.78 -0.45 1.68
CA LYS A 185 -19.33 -1.45 2.59
C LYS A 185 -19.02 -1.08 4.04
N PHE A 186 -19.92 -1.41 4.95
CA PHE A 186 -19.82 -1.12 6.37
C PHE A 186 -19.57 0.36 6.70
N GLY A 187 -20.01 1.28 5.86
CA GLY A 187 -19.76 2.72 6.02
C GLY A 187 -18.36 3.19 5.60
N LEU A 188 -17.53 2.31 5.04
CA LEU A 188 -16.19 2.60 4.55
C LEU A 188 -16.16 2.75 3.02
N LYS A 189 -15.26 3.61 2.50
CA LYS A 189 -14.81 3.56 1.11
C LYS A 189 -13.61 2.63 1.00
N LEU A 190 -13.66 1.68 0.07
CA LEU A 190 -12.73 0.57 -0.02
C LEU A 190 -12.05 0.53 -1.39
N MET A 191 -10.72 0.39 -1.41
CA MET A 191 -9.94 0.18 -2.62
C MET A 191 -8.88 -0.89 -2.41
N SER A 192 -8.79 -1.82 -3.34
CA SER A 192 -7.79 -2.88 -3.35
C SER A 192 -7.50 -3.32 -4.78
N MET A 193 -6.28 -3.79 -5.01
CA MET A 193 -5.92 -4.43 -6.28
C MET A 193 -6.75 -5.70 -6.53
N GLY A 194 -7.18 -6.39 -5.49
CA GLY A 194 -8.06 -7.55 -5.60
C GLY A 194 -9.43 -7.26 -6.21
N PHE A 195 -9.88 -6.01 -6.25
CA PHE A 195 -11.09 -5.61 -6.99
C PHE A 195 -10.84 -5.40 -8.49
N LEU A 196 -9.58 -5.28 -8.91
CA LEU A 196 -9.20 -5.05 -10.32
C LEU A 196 -8.72 -6.31 -11.01
N VAL A 197 -8.10 -7.23 -10.27
CA VAL A 197 -7.48 -8.45 -10.80
C VAL A 197 -8.23 -9.67 -10.26
N ASP A 198 -8.37 -10.69 -11.09
CA ASP A 198 -8.96 -11.96 -10.71
C ASP A 198 -7.93 -12.78 -9.92
N GLU A 199 -8.27 -13.22 -8.72
CA GLU A 199 -7.37 -14.02 -7.86
C GLU A 199 -6.94 -15.35 -8.52
N THR A 200 -7.74 -15.88 -9.44
CA THR A 200 -7.46 -17.16 -10.11
C THR A 200 -6.42 -17.05 -11.22
N LYS A 201 -6.09 -15.82 -11.64
CA LYS A 201 -5.12 -15.58 -12.72
C LYS A 201 -3.77 -15.16 -12.13
N PRO A 202 -2.69 -15.94 -12.35
CA PRO A 202 -1.37 -15.56 -11.90
C PRO A 202 -0.92 -14.29 -12.62
N VAL A 203 -0.74 -13.22 -11.87
CA VAL A 203 -0.17 -11.97 -12.36
C VAL A 203 1.27 -11.88 -11.87
N VAL A 204 2.21 -11.80 -12.78
CA VAL A 204 3.61 -11.58 -12.42
C VAL A 204 3.84 -10.09 -12.19
N TRP A 205 3.68 -9.66 -10.95
CA TRP A 205 3.94 -8.30 -10.53
C TRP A 205 5.44 -8.01 -10.44
N ARG A 206 5.89 -6.96 -11.11
CA ARG A 206 7.26 -6.41 -10.94
C ARG A 206 7.19 -5.11 -10.14
N GLY A 207 8.24 -4.80 -9.38
CA GLY A 207 8.28 -3.63 -8.51
C GLY A 207 7.76 -2.32 -9.15
N PRO A 208 8.20 -1.95 -10.37
CA PRO A 208 7.70 -0.75 -11.04
C PRO A 208 6.18 -0.76 -11.31
N MET A 209 5.61 -1.93 -11.66
CA MET A 209 4.17 -2.06 -11.90
C MET A 209 3.37 -1.91 -10.60
N VAL A 210 3.89 -2.48 -9.51
CA VAL A 210 3.31 -2.33 -8.16
C VAL A 210 3.25 -0.87 -7.77
N MET A 211 4.36 -0.15 -7.94
CA MET A 211 4.43 1.29 -7.63
C MET A 211 3.49 2.13 -8.49
N ALA A 212 3.31 1.74 -9.75
CA ALA A 212 2.35 2.35 -10.65
C ALA A 212 0.93 2.26 -10.11
N ALA A 213 0.50 1.04 -9.81
CA ALA A 213 -0.85 0.76 -9.33
C ALA A 213 -1.12 1.50 -8.01
N ILE A 214 -0.17 1.46 -7.07
CA ILE A 214 -0.29 2.19 -5.80
C ILE A 214 -0.42 3.70 -6.04
N THR A 215 0.44 4.28 -6.89
CA THR A 215 0.39 5.70 -7.20
C THR A 215 -0.94 6.09 -7.82
N GLN A 216 -1.46 5.25 -8.70
CA GLN A 216 -2.77 5.45 -9.32
C GLN A 216 -3.90 5.38 -8.28
N PHE A 217 -3.87 4.46 -7.33
CA PHE A 217 -4.85 4.39 -6.25
C PHE A 217 -4.85 5.62 -5.34
N LEU A 218 -3.70 6.22 -5.17
CA LEU A 218 -3.58 7.44 -4.38
C LEU A 218 -4.12 8.67 -5.11
N ARG A 219 -4.00 8.72 -6.45
CA ARG A 219 -4.32 9.90 -7.27
C ARG A 219 -5.68 9.82 -7.98
N ASP A 220 -5.99 8.65 -8.53
CA ASP A 220 -7.08 8.49 -9.49
C ASP A 220 -8.30 7.80 -8.87
N VAL A 221 -8.33 7.62 -7.53
CA VAL A 221 -9.52 7.17 -6.80
C VAL A 221 -10.30 8.35 -6.27
N SER A 222 -11.62 8.35 -6.43
CA SER A 222 -12.53 9.35 -5.90
C SER A 222 -12.76 9.18 -4.40
N TRP A 223 -11.69 9.40 -3.60
CA TRP A 223 -11.73 9.20 -2.15
C TRP A 223 -12.65 10.18 -1.41
N GLY A 224 -12.60 11.44 -1.78
CA GLY A 224 -13.18 12.54 -1.01
C GLY A 224 -14.71 12.57 -0.88
N PRO A 225 -15.22 13.33 0.10
CA PRO A 225 -14.46 13.79 1.26
C PRO A 225 -14.27 12.69 2.32
N LEU A 226 -13.03 12.53 2.79
CA LEU A 226 -12.67 11.65 3.91
C LEU A 226 -11.93 12.44 5.00
N ASP A 227 -12.24 12.13 6.25
CA ASP A 227 -11.43 12.63 7.37
C ASP A 227 -10.14 11.81 7.50
N ILE A 228 -10.24 10.48 7.34
CA ILE A 228 -9.10 9.57 7.47
C ILE A 228 -9.13 8.51 6.37
N LEU A 229 -7.98 8.31 5.72
CA LEU A 229 -7.70 7.14 4.89
C LEU A 229 -6.70 6.24 5.60
N VAL A 230 -7.11 5.02 5.91
CA VAL A 230 -6.23 3.98 6.42
C VAL A 230 -5.59 3.27 5.23
N VAL A 231 -4.28 3.12 5.24
CA VAL A 231 -3.52 2.40 4.22
C VAL A 231 -2.95 1.13 4.83
N ASP A 232 -3.46 -0.01 4.41
CA ASP A 232 -2.90 -1.33 4.72
C ASP A 232 -1.66 -1.54 3.85
N MET A 233 -0.48 -1.38 4.47
CA MET A 233 0.81 -1.38 3.79
C MET A 233 1.21 -2.79 3.34
N PRO A 234 2.01 -2.95 2.27
CA PRO A 234 2.67 -4.23 2.00
C PRO A 234 3.48 -4.70 3.21
N PRO A 235 3.63 -6.01 3.46
CA PRO A 235 4.45 -6.49 4.57
C PRO A 235 5.95 -6.26 4.31
N GLY A 236 6.72 -6.17 5.39
CA GLY A 236 8.18 -6.02 5.35
C GLY A 236 8.65 -4.57 5.35
N THR A 237 9.91 -4.35 4.94
CA THR A 237 10.58 -3.04 4.90
C THR A 237 11.26 -2.81 3.55
N GLY A 238 10.71 -3.40 2.49
CA GLY A 238 11.25 -3.33 1.14
C GLY A 238 10.97 -2.00 0.43
N ASP A 239 11.49 -1.91 -0.80
CA ASP A 239 11.43 -0.69 -1.62
C ASP A 239 9.99 -0.19 -1.86
N VAL A 240 9.03 -1.09 -2.00
CA VAL A 240 7.62 -0.74 -2.23
C VAL A 240 7.05 0.01 -1.03
N GLN A 241 7.25 -0.52 0.18
CA GLN A 241 6.79 0.10 1.42
C GLN A 241 7.46 1.46 1.66
N LEU A 242 8.79 1.51 1.48
CA LEU A 242 9.56 2.74 1.63
C LEU A 242 9.09 3.82 0.64
N THR A 243 8.93 3.46 -0.64
CA THR A 243 8.54 4.41 -1.68
C THR A 243 7.12 4.93 -1.45
N LEU A 244 6.18 4.05 -1.08
CA LEU A 244 4.81 4.44 -0.71
C LEU A 244 4.83 5.46 0.44
N ALA A 245 5.56 5.16 1.52
CA ALA A 245 5.65 6.04 2.70
C ALA A 245 6.36 7.37 2.40
N GLN A 246 7.19 7.44 1.37
CA GLN A 246 7.83 8.68 0.90
C GLN A 246 6.93 9.51 -0.02
N GLN A 247 6.07 8.88 -0.80
CA GLN A 247 5.18 9.58 -1.75
C GLN A 247 3.96 10.20 -1.09
N VAL A 248 3.46 9.58 0.00
CA VAL A 248 2.24 10.01 0.69
C VAL A 248 2.58 10.87 1.90
N GLN A 249 1.80 11.90 2.14
CA GLN A 249 1.86 12.65 3.38
C GLN A 249 1.15 11.86 4.50
N LEU A 250 1.87 10.91 5.10
CA LEU A 250 1.36 10.14 6.23
C LEU A 250 1.32 10.98 7.50
N ALA A 251 0.17 11.00 8.16
CA ALA A 251 0.01 11.58 9.49
C ALA A 251 0.71 10.73 10.56
N GLY A 252 0.85 9.42 10.29
CA GLY A 252 1.63 8.51 11.11
C GLY A 252 1.45 7.06 10.71
N ALA A 253 2.16 6.16 11.40
CA ALA A 253 2.13 4.72 11.17
C ALA A 253 1.81 3.94 12.44
N LEU A 254 0.92 2.98 12.35
CA LEU A 254 0.66 1.94 13.34
C LEU A 254 1.48 0.70 12.97
N ILE A 255 2.17 0.12 13.93
CA ILE A 255 2.98 -1.07 13.69
C ILE A 255 2.31 -2.27 14.36
N VAL A 256 2.01 -3.29 13.57
CA VAL A 256 1.43 -4.55 14.05
C VAL A 256 2.51 -5.62 14.12
N SER A 257 2.64 -6.28 15.26
CA SER A 257 3.56 -7.39 15.49
C SER A 257 2.88 -8.48 16.30
N THR A 258 3.51 -9.66 16.36
CA THR A 258 3.20 -10.71 17.33
C THR A 258 4.28 -10.73 18.40
N PRO A 259 4.05 -11.38 19.59
CA PRO A 259 5.03 -11.37 20.69
C PRO A 259 6.34 -12.10 20.38
N GLN A 260 6.42 -12.89 19.32
CA GLN A 260 7.60 -13.69 18.95
C GLN A 260 8.82 -12.82 18.62
N ASP A 261 10.00 -13.17 19.09
CA ASP A 261 11.26 -12.45 18.85
C ASP A 261 11.52 -12.15 17.37
N LEU A 262 11.29 -13.13 16.49
CA LEU A 262 11.46 -12.95 15.04
C LEU A 262 10.53 -11.87 14.46
N SER A 263 9.30 -11.76 14.97
CA SER A 263 8.37 -10.70 14.58
C SER A 263 8.85 -9.33 15.08
N LEU A 264 9.37 -9.28 16.29
CA LEU A 264 9.86 -8.05 16.91
C LEU A 264 11.11 -7.52 16.21
N VAL A 265 12.02 -8.40 15.76
CA VAL A 265 13.19 -8.01 14.93
C VAL A 265 12.72 -7.26 13.68
N ASP A 266 11.71 -7.76 13.01
CA ASP A 266 11.21 -7.12 11.79
C ASP A 266 10.34 -5.89 12.09
N ALA A 267 9.59 -5.88 13.19
CA ALA A 267 8.88 -4.68 13.66
C ALA A 267 9.85 -3.53 13.97
N ARG A 268 11.01 -3.82 14.56
CA ARG A 268 12.10 -2.84 14.78
C ARG A 268 12.54 -2.17 13.49
N LYS A 269 12.75 -2.98 12.43
CA LYS A 269 13.15 -2.46 11.10
C LYS A 269 12.06 -1.56 10.51
N ALA A 270 10.77 -1.93 10.66
CA ALA A 270 9.66 -1.11 10.20
C ALA A 270 9.60 0.22 10.96
N ILE A 271 9.73 0.23 12.28
CA ILE A 271 9.81 1.45 13.09
C ILE A 271 10.95 2.35 12.61
N GLU A 272 12.17 1.80 12.47
CA GLU A 272 13.33 2.55 12.03
C GLU A 272 13.16 3.14 10.63
N MET A 273 12.50 2.42 9.73
CA MET A 273 12.18 2.91 8.40
C MET A 273 11.29 4.16 8.49
N PHE A 274 10.18 4.12 9.23
CA PHE A 274 9.29 5.27 9.38
C PHE A 274 9.98 6.46 10.05
N VAL A 275 10.76 6.23 11.10
CA VAL A 275 11.55 7.29 11.76
C VAL A 275 12.53 7.95 10.78
N LYS A 276 13.26 7.17 9.97
CA LYS A 276 14.22 7.68 8.97
C LYS A 276 13.58 8.58 7.90
N ILE A 277 12.33 8.32 7.54
CA ILE A 277 11.60 9.13 6.55
C ILE A 277 10.75 10.24 7.18
N GLY A 278 10.87 10.43 8.49
CA GLY A 278 10.16 11.48 9.22
C GLY A 278 8.65 11.25 9.35
N VAL A 279 8.21 9.99 9.39
CA VAL A 279 6.81 9.62 9.66
C VAL A 279 6.68 9.23 11.13
N PRO A 280 5.81 9.88 11.92
CA PRO A 280 5.59 9.52 13.32
C PRO A 280 5.08 8.08 13.46
N VAL A 281 5.64 7.32 14.41
CA VAL A 281 5.07 6.04 14.82
C VAL A 281 4.01 6.31 15.89
N LEU A 282 2.76 6.06 15.56
CA LEU A 282 1.60 6.33 16.43
C LEU A 282 1.53 5.34 17.59
N GLY A 283 2.00 4.11 17.34
CA GLY A 283 2.12 3.10 18.39
C GLY A 283 2.32 1.69 17.83
N LEU A 284 2.58 0.77 18.78
CA LEU A 284 2.66 -0.67 18.55
C LEU A 284 1.39 -1.37 19.02
N ILE A 285 0.97 -2.37 18.24
CA ILE A 285 -0.11 -3.29 18.55
C ILE A 285 0.48 -4.70 18.59
N GLU A 286 0.31 -5.42 19.70
CA GLU A 286 0.68 -6.81 19.82
C GLU A 286 -0.53 -7.68 19.47
N ASN A 287 -0.54 -8.25 18.29
CA ASN A 287 -1.58 -9.16 17.82
C ASN A 287 -1.20 -10.61 18.13
N MET A 288 -2.21 -11.47 18.30
CA MET A 288 -2.04 -12.87 18.74
C MET A 288 -1.28 -12.94 20.07
N SER A 289 -1.54 -11.97 20.97
CA SER A 289 -0.79 -11.76 22.20
C SER A 289 -1.03 -12.92 23.18
N TYR A 290 -2.25 -13.40 23.25
CA TYR A 290 -2.65 -14.53 24.09
C TYR A 290 -3.83 -15.26 23.49
N PHE A 291 -4.10 -16.45 24.01
CA PHE A 291 -5.29 -17.25 23.72
C PHE A 291 -6.03 -17.54 25.04
N THR A 292 -7.33 -17.29 25.06
CA THR A 292 -8.18 -17.70 26.19
C THR A 292 -8.97 -18.95 25.80
N ALA A 293 -8.75 -20.04 26.51
CA ALA A 293 -9.44 -21.29 26.24
C ALA A 293 -10.93 -21.14 26.54
N PRO A 294 -11.85 -21.41 25.60
CA PRO A 294 -13.27 -21.11 25.75
C PRO A 294 -13.98 -22.02 26.79
N ASP A 295 -13.41 -23.19 27.09
CA ASP A 295 -13.94 -24.16 28.04
C ASP A 295 -13.56 -23.87 29.50
N THR A 296 -12.37 -23.28 29.72
CA THR A 296 -11.82 -23.08 31.06
C THR A 296 -11.59 -21.62 31.42
N GLY A 297 -11.66 -20.71 30.44
CA GLY A 297 -11.30 -19.31 30.64
C GLY A 297 -9.80 -19.09 30.92
N LYS A 298 -8.97 -20.15 30.81
CA LYS A 298 -7.55 -20.05 31.11
C LYS A 298 -6.81 -19.38 29.97
N ARG A 299 -5.98 -18.37 30.29
CA ARG A 299 -5.10 -17.69 29.35
C ARG A 299 -3.84 -18.52 29.09
N TYR A 300 -3.44 -18.57 27.80
CA TYR A 300 -2.20 -19.19 27.31
C TYR A 300 -1.46 -18.20 26.42
N ASP A 301 -0.20 -17.97 26.72
CA ASP A 301 0.68 -17.12 25.95
C ASP A 301 1.45 -17.96 24.90
N ILE A 302 0.70 -18.42 23.86
CA ILE A 302 1.17 -19.41 22.87
C ILE A 302 2.43 -18.95 22.14
N PHE A 303 2.53 -17.68 21.85
CA PHE A 303 3.63 -17.07 21.11
C PHE A 303 4.57 -16.24 22.00
N GLY A 304 4.48 -16.37 23.32
CA GLY A 304 5.11 -15.50 24.30
C GLY A 304 4.20 -14.32 24.64
N HIS A 305 4.65 -13.41 25.47
CA HIS A 305 3.83 -12.29 25.97
C HIS A 305 4.67 -11.03 26.19
N GLY A 306 4.08 -9.86 25.87
CA GLY A 306 4.62 -8.55 26.25
C GLY A 306 5.85 -8.10 25.48
N GLY A 307 6.28 -8.85 24.45
CA GLY A 307 7.46 -8.49 23.66
C GLY A 307 7.31 -7.16 22.93
N ALA A 308 6.14 -6.89 22.34
CA ALA A 308 5.89 -5.61 21.66
C ALA A 308 5.72 -4.46 22.68
N ARG A 309 5.18 -4.74 23.87
CA ARG A 309 5.13 -3.76 24.95
C ARG A 309 6.53 -3.33 25.40
N ALA A 310 7.41 -4.28 25.68
CA ALA A 310 8.79 -4.00 26.06
C ALA A 310 9.55 -3.22 24.97
N GLU A 311 9.31 -3.56 23.69
CA GLU A 311 9.89 -2.86 22.55
C GLU A 311 9.37 -1.40 22.48
N ALA A 312 8.07 -1.19 22.67
CA ALA A 312 7.46 0.13 22.67
C ALA A 312 8.05 1.02 23.78
N GLU A 313 8.18 0.48 25.00
CA GLU A 313 8.75 1.16 26.15
C GLU A 313 10.23 1.55 25.89
N SER A 314 11.03 0.61 25.38
CA SER A 314 12.46 0.84 25.11
C SER A 314 12.68 1.97 24.09
N ARG A 315 11.75 2.14 23.14
CA ARG A 315 11.80 3.15 22.08
C ARG A 315 10.98 4.41 22.40
N ARG A 316 10.31 4.46 23.52
CA ARG A 316 9.40 5.56 23.91
C ARG A 316 8.28 5.78 22.88
N ILE A 317 7.77 4.68 22.33
CA ILE A 317 6.63 4.64 21.41
C ILE A 317 5.41 4.17 22.21
N PRO A 318 4.19 4.70 21.98
CA PRO A 318 3.01 4.18 22.64
C PRO A 318 2.80 2.69 22.37
N PHE A 319 2.51 1.92 23.40
CA PHE A 319 1.93 0.59 23.28
C PHE A 319 0.41 0.75 23.34
N LEU A 320 -0.29 0.33 22.28
CA LEU A 320 -1.71 0.65 22.11
C LEU A 320 -2.62 -0.45 22.65
N ALA A 321 -2.34 -1.72 22.32
CA ALA A 321 -3.16 -2.84 22.78
C ALA A 321 -2.49 -4.20 22.57
N GLU A 322 -3.00 -5.17 23.32
CA GLU A 322 -2.88 -6.61 23.08
C GLU A 322 -4.17 -7.10 22.43
N ILE A 323 -4.08 -7.78 21.28
CA ILE A 323 -5.23 -8.40 20.61
C ILE A 323 -5.09 -9.91 20.78
N PRO A 324 -6.09 -10.61 21.36
CA PRO A 324 -6.02 -12.05 21.56
C PRO A 324 -6.10 -12.82 20.23
N LEU A 325 -5.55 -14.03 20.25
CA LEU A 325 -5.81 -15.04 19.23
C LEU A 325 -7.19 -15.63 19.51
N ASP A 326 -8.11 -15.52 18.55
CA ASP A 326 -9.49 -15.94 18.74
C ASP A 326 -10.02 -16.64 17.48
N ALA A 327 -10.75 -17.73 17.69
CA ALA A 327 -11.41 -18.48 16.62
C ALA A 327 -12.56 -17.67 15.98
N VAL A 328 -13.25 -16.84 16.76
CA VAL A 328 -14.34 -15.98 16.25
C VAL A 328 -13.78 -14.89 15.32
N LEU A 329 -12.68 -14.26 15.71
CA LEU A 329 -11.99 -13.28 14.86
C LEU A 329 -11.59 -13.91 13.52
N ARG A 330 -11.09 -15.16 13.53
CA ARG A 330 -10.71 -15.87 12.30
C ARG A 330 -11.96 -16.20 11.47
N SER A 331 -12.97 -16.84 12.05
CA SER A 331 -14.17 -17.25 11.28
C SER A 331 -14.91 -16.07 10.69
N SER A 332 -15.09 -14.99 11.43
CA SER A 332 -15.73 -13.77 10.93
C SER A 332 -14.95 -13.12 9.77
N SER A 333 -13.62 -13.17 9.85
CA SER A 333 -12.76 -12.69 8.76
C SER A 333 -12.88 -13.56 7.50
N ASP A 334 -12.96 -14.88 7.64
CA ASP A 334 -13.16 -15.84 6.54
C ASP A 334 -14.55 -15.68 5.90
N GLU A 335 -15.56 -15.32 6.68
CA GLU A 335 -16.93 -15.04 6.23
C GLU A 335 -17.09 -13.66 5.56
N GLY A 336 -16.05 -12.84 5.59
CA GLY A 336 -16.07 -11.49 5.00
C GLY A 336 -16.85 -10.47 5.82
N VAL A 337 -16.97 -10.70 7.14
CA VAL A 337 -17.59 -9.81 8.11
C VAL A 337 -16.56 -9.51 9.21
N PRO A 338 -15.89 -8.35 9.19
CA PRO A 338 -14.89 -8.00 10.20
C PRO A 338 -15.47 -8.07 11.61
N ILE A 339 -14.64 -8.48 12.59
CA ILE A 339 -15.11 -8.71 13.97
C ILE A 339 -15.78 -7.48 14.60
N PHE A 340 -15.33 -6.29 14.28
CA PHE A 340 -15.94 -5.05 14.75
C PHE A 340 -17.40 -4.88 14.29
N VAL A 341 -17.79 -5.55 13.18
CA VAL A 341 -19.17 -5.58 12.66
C VAL A 341 -19.91 -6.81 13.15
N ALA A 342 -19.24 -7.98 13.21
CA ALA A 342 -19.84 -9.24 13.61
C ALA A 342 -20.23 -9.25 15.09
N ASP A 343 -19.39 -8.64 15.95
CA ASP A 343 -19.60 -8.54 17.39
C ASP A 343 -19.21 -7.13 17.88
N PRO A 344 -20.07 -6.12 17.66
CA PRO A 344 -19.76 -4.73 17.96
C PRO A 344 -19.63 -4.42 19.45
N GLU A 345 -20.18 -5.25 20.33
CA GLU A 345 -20.11 -5.08 21.79
C GLU A 345 -19.10 -6.05 22.44
N GLY A 346 -18.42 -6.86 21.63
CA GLY A 346 -17.46 -7.84 22.10
C GLY A 346 -16.09 -7.25 22.48
N GLU A 347 -15.27 -8.10 23.11
CA GLU A 347 -13.93 -7.76 23.58
C GLU A 347 -13.05 -7.16 22.46
N HIS A 348 -13.07 -7.76 21.28
CA HIS A 348 -12.26 -7.28 20.14
C HIS A 348 -12.68 -5.88 19.72
N ALA A 349 -13.99 -5.60 19.62
CA ALA A 349 -14.47 -4.28 19.24
C ALA A 349 -14.05 -3.23 20.26
N GLU A 350 -14.10 -3.57 21.56
CA GLU A 350 -13.64 -2.67 22.63
C GLU A 350 -12.14 -2.40 22.57
N ILE A 351 -11.32 -3.41 22.28
CA ILE A 351 -9.88 -3.24 22.08
C ILE A 351 -9.61 -2.21 20.95
N TYR A 352 -10.30 -2.32 19.81
CA TYR A 352 -10.14 -1.35 18.72
C TYR A 352 -10.64 0.05 19.11
N ARG A 353 -11.72 0.19 19.89
CA ARG A 353 -12.15 1.49 20.42
C ARG A 353 -11.09 2.12 21.34
N VAL A 354 -10.48 1.32 22.20
CA VAL A 354 -9.38 1.78 23.08
C VAL A 354 -8.20 2.28 22.25
N ILE A 355 -7.81 1.56 21.20
CA ILE A 355 -6.75 1.99 20.28
C ILE A 355 -7.09 3.36 19.69
N ILE A 356 -8.29 3.55 19.16
CA ILE A 356 -8.70 4.82 18.55
C ILE A 356 -8.74 5.95 19.59
N ASN A 357 -9.25 5.69 20.78
CA ASN A 357 -9.30 6.71 21.83
C ASN A 357 -7.91 7.20 22.22
N GLN A 358 -6.89 6.33 22.28
CA GLN A 358 -5.50 6.72 22.54
C GLN A 358 -4.88 7.54 21.39
N MET A 359 -5.44 7.43 20.20
CA MET A 359 -4.93 8.12 19.00
C MET A 359 -5.61 9.46 18.73
N LYS A 360 -6.84 9.66 19.23
CA LYS A 360 -7.67 10.85 18.91
C LYS A 360 -6.92 12.16 19.15
N ASP A 361 -6.29 12.31 20.28
CA ASP A 361 -5.59 13.56 20.67
C ASP A 361 -4.40 13.93 19.76
N ARG A 362 -4.04 13.05 18.84
CA ARG A 362 -2.93 13.27 17.88
C ARG A 362 -3.39 13.76 16.52
N PHE A 363 -4.67 13.66 16.22
CA PHE A 363 -5.23 14.02 14.92
C PHE A 363 -6.21 15.20 14.98
N PHE A 364 -6.68 15.55 16.19
CA PHE A 364 -7.77 16.52 16.36
C PHE A 364 -7.50 17.52 17.49
#